data_c6b96f195e906faf6d9d17526e5c126c
#
_entry.id   c6b96f195e906faf6d9d17526e5c126c
#
_cell.length_a   1.000
_cell.length_b   1.000
_cell.length_c   1.000
_cell.angle_alpha   90.00
_cell.angle_beta   90.00
_cell.angle_gamma   90.00
#
_symmetry.space_group_name_H-M   'P 1'
#
loop_
_entity.id
_entity.type
_entity.pdbx_description
1 polymer ?
#
loop_
_entity_poly.entity_id
_entity_poly.type
_entity_poly.pdbx_seq_one_letter_code
_entity_poly.pdbx_strand_id
1 'polypeptide(L)'
;MEKPEAQTRTERCLLRAAASWLLAVSAQTLIAGSTQTGGTVVLTVVLTVLLFGALSLAVYLRPVPRLDTWTFAGAVLAAAFIHVAKNSDFYFCLTVIVCLLMAGYLLFARGRLSSGVPELSERAAKRLIAGLAVLLFAFIAGLTTLRYLQYYSPNFDFGIFSNMFHHMRSDLTQTVSCERDTVMSHFDVHISPIYYLMLPFYALVPSPVTLLVVQAAAIACGVIPLCRMAKRRGLKPLVIVLLAAAYLAYPAFTGGCFYDLHENKLLPVLILSAVCCYESKRFLPAFLFAALTLLVKEDAPVYVAVLGLYLALDRRDWRRGAALFFGATAYFVCAIFLLDAFGTGAMTWRYANLSDSGLTGVICAVFTDPMRVMAECLTAEKLVFLLQMMLPLLFLPLMTKRPARLILLIPLILVNLMTNYPYQYSVRFQYTYGSGALLFYAAVLNLSDLPAQTGYRLLCGASAAALLLFTSVDVPHTSLILSYCSSRKTRAAIGDALAQIPSDASVAADTFFVAHLAKCDLIFEYSSANEMEYIEFDLLFG
;
A
#
# COMPACT_ATOMS: atom_id res chain seq x y z
N MET A 1 -24.24 -27.99 20.70
CA MET A 1 -24.51 -26.77 19.90
C MET A 1 -25.87 -26.27 20.31
N GLU A 2 -25.92 -25.29 21.18
CA GLU A 2 -27.16 -24.59 21.52
C GLU A 2 -27.75 -23.95 20.25
N LYS A 3 -29.05 -24.16 20.01
CA LYS A 3 -29.78 -23.46 18.97
C LYS A 3 -29.69 -21.96 19.23
N PRO A 4 -29.35 -21.15 18.25
CA PRO A 4 -29.33 -19.69 18.46
C PRO A 4 -30.70 -19.24 18.97
N GLU A 5 -30.73 -18.59 20.13
CA GLU A 5 -31.94 -17.99 20.70
C GLU A 5 -32.66 -17.13 19.67
N ALA A 6 -33.96 -17.35 19.51
CA ALA A 6 -34.77 -16.56 18.60
C ALA A 6 -34.81 -15.10 19.10
N GLN A 7 -34.48 -14.15 18.24
CA GLN A 7 -34.56 -12.71 18.54
C GLN A 7 -35.97 -12.33 18.98
N THR A 8 -36.07 -11.66 20.11
CA THR A 8 -37.36 -11.11 20.57
C THR A 8 -37.89 -10.04 19.60
N ARG A 9 -39.19 -9.77 19.62
CA ARG A 9 -39.80 -8.70 18.83
C ARG A 9 -39.19 -7.33 19.17
N THR A 10 -38.90 -7.10 20.42
CA THR A 10 -38.27 -5.89 20.93
C THR A 10 -36.86 -5.70 20.40
N GLU A 11 -36.03 -6.75 20.44
CA GLU A 11 -34.66 -6.69 19.88
C GLU A 11 -34.66 -6.38 18.40
N ARG A 12 -35.53 -7.00 17.61
CA ARG A 12 -35.66 -6.71 16.18
C ARG A 12 -36.08 -5.26 15.92
N CYS A 13 -37.00 -4.74 16.71
CA CYS A 13 -37.42 -3.33 16.63
C CYS A 13 -36.26 -2.38 16.95
N LEU A 14 -35.46 -2.65 17.99
CA LEU A 14 -34.31 -1.85 18.38
C LEU A 14 -33.20 -1.88 17.32
N LEU A 15 -32.90 -3.04 16.74
CA LEU A 15 -31.91 -3.14 15.65
C LEU A 15 -32.34 -2.33 14.43
N ARG A 16 -33.64 -2.37 14.08
CA ARG A 16 -34.20 -1.59 12.98
C ARG A 16 -34.15 -0.10 13.24
N ALA A 17 -34.49 0.34 14.44
CA ALA A 17 -34.41 1.75 14.85
C ALA A 17 -32.95 2.26 14.80
N ALA A 18 -32.01 1.49 15.34
CA ALA A 18 -30.59 1.82 15.30
C ALA A 18 -30.04 1.86 13.86
N ALA A 19 -30.41 0.89 13.01
CA ALA A 19 -30.04 0.90 11.60
C ALA A 19 -30.56 2.13 10.87
N SER A 20 -31.84 2.48 11.10
CA SER A 20 -32.46 3.65 10.49
C SER A 20 -31.79 4.95 10.90
N TRP A 21 -31.46 5.09 12.18
CA TRP A 21 -30.72 6.24 12.67
C TRP A 21 -29.32 6.35 12.08
N LEU A 22 -28.54 5.25 12.07
CA LEU A 22 -27.20 5.24 11.46
C LEU A 22 -27.22 5.60 9.97
N LEU A 23 -28.18 5.08 9.21
CA LEU A 23 -28.34 5.42 7.80
C LEU A 23 -28.75 6.88 7.60
N ALA A 24 -29.64 7.41 8.46
CA ALA A 24 -30.05 8.81 8.42
C ALA A 24 -28.89 9.78 8.72
N VAL A 25 -28.09 9.49 9.75
CA VAL A 25 -26.89 10.27 10.07
C VAL A 25 -25.89 10.21 8.93
N SER A 26 -25.69 9.03 8.34
CA SER A 26 -24.79 8.85 7.21
C SER A 26 -25.24 9.62 5.97
N ALA A 27 -26.54 9.60 5.66
CA ALA A 27 -27.13 10.38 4.56
C ALA A 27 -26.99 11.91 4.83
N GLN A 28 -27.26 12.35 6.05
CA GLN A 28 -27.08 13.75 6.43
C GLN A 28 -25.62 14.19 6.28
N THR A 29 -24.66 13.36 6.71
CA THR A 29 -23.22 13.65 6.57
C THR A 29 -22.79 13.76 5.10
N LEU A 30 -23.38 12.98 4.20
CA LEU A 30 -23.12 13.07 2.76
C LEU A 30 -23.71 14.35 2.14
N ILE A 31 -24.91 14.76 2.57
CA ILE A 31 -25.64 15.88 1.98
C ILE A 31 -25.15 17.23 2.52
N ALA A 32 -25.04 17.35 3.84
CA ALA A 32 -24.80 18.62 4.54
C ALA A 32 -23.41 18.73 5.18
N GLY A 33 -22.56 17.71 5.04
CA GLY A 33 -21.28 17.65 5.73
C GLY A 33 -21.42 17.43 7.24
N SER A 34 -20.35 17.70 7.98
CA SER A 34 -20.31 17.52 9.45
C SER A 34 -20.88 18.69 10.25
N THR A 35 -21.31 19.77 9.60
CA THR A 35 -21.85 20.95 10.28
C THR A 35 -23.23 20.64 10.87
N GLN A 36 -23.35 20.78 12.21
CA GLN A 36 -24.62 20.61 12.90
C GLN A 36 -25.35 21.94 12.98
N THR A 37 -26.47 22.02 12.31
CA THR A 37 -27.41 23.13 12.41
C THR A 37 -28.79 22.60 12.86
N GLY A 38 -29.67 23.44 13.34
CA GLY A 38 -31.04 23.00 13.68
C GLY A 38 -31.73 22.27 12.51
N GLY A 39 -31.49 22.72 11.27
CA GLY A 39 -32.02 22.07 10.06
C GLY A 39 -31.48 20.67 9.82
N THR A 40 -30.20 20.42 10.09
CA THR A 40 -29.60 19.09 9.93
C THR A 40 -30.11 18.09 10.96
N VAL A 41 -30.40 18.55 12.19
CA VAL A 41 -31.02 17.71 13.22
C VAL A 41 -32.44 17.31 12.82
N VAL A 42 -33.26 18.26 12.36
CA VAL A 42 -34.61 17.97 11.86
C VAL A 42 -34.57 16.98 10.68
N LEU A 43 -33.68 17.19 9.71
CA LEU A 43 -33.48 16.28 8.59
C LEU A 43 -33.13 14.86 9.05
N THR A 44 -32.22 14.73 10.00
CA THR A 44 -31.82 13.41 10.54
C THR A 44 -33.00 12.71 11.22
N VAL A 45 -33.78 13.42 12.01
CA VAL A 45 -34.98 12.85 12.66
C VAL A 45 -36.02 12.39 11.62
N VAL A 46 -36.31 13.24 10.64
CA VAL A 46 -37.27 12.91 9.57
C VAL A 46 -36.81 11.69 8.78
N LEU A 47 -35.51 11.65 8.35
CA LEU A 47 -34.96 10.52 7.65
C LEU A 47 -34.98 9.24 8.50
N THR A 48 -34.71 9.33 9.78
CA THR A 48 -34.77 8.17 10.70
C THR A 48 -36.18 7.57 10.74
N VAL A 49 -37.19 8.41 10.89
CA VAL A 49 -38.60 7.97 10.93
C VAL A 49 -39.03 7.33 9.60
N LEU A 50 -38.68 7.97 8.48
CA LEU A 50 -38.99 7.45 7.13
C LEU A 50 -38.32 6.11 6.87
N LEU A 51 -37.01 5.99 7.19
CA LEU A 51 -36.26 4.74 7.01
C LEU A 51 -36.77 3.63 7.93
N PHE A 52 -37.13 3.95 9.17
CA PHE A 52 -37.74 3.00 10.10
C PHE A 52 -39.08 2.47 9.57
N GLY A 53 -39.93 3.36 9.06
CA GLY A 53 -41.19 3.00 8.40
C GLY A 53 -40.99 2.10 7.17
N ALA A 54 -40.08 2.49 6.27
CA ALA A 54 -39.76 1.73 5.06
C ALA A 54 -39.21 0.34 5.38
N LEU A 55 -38.25 0.23 6.33
CA LEU A 55 -37.71 -1.06 6.75
C LEU A 55 -38.75 -1.93 7.47
N SER A 56 -39.67 -1.32 8.22
CA SER A 56 -40.75 -2.03 8.89
C SER A 56 -41.76 -2.59 7.89
N LEU A 57 -42.09 -1.82 6.85
CA LEU A 57 -42.93 -2.26 5.76
C LEU A 57 -42.24 -3.40 4.94
N ALA A 58 -40.96 -3.26 4.65
CA ALA A 58 -40.20 -4.30 3.94
C ALA A 58 -40.19 -5.64 4.70
N VAL A 59 -39.97 -5.61 6.01
CA VAL A 59 -40.04 -6.82 6.88
C VAL A 59 -41.45 -7.39 6.93
N TYR A 60 -42.49 -6.54 6.93
CA TYR A 60 -43.88 -6.99 6.92
C TYR A 60 -44.25 -7.67 5.59
N LEU A 61 -43.85 -7.09 4.45
CA LEU A 61 -44.15 -7.61 3.12
C LEU A 61 -43.34 -8.88 2.76
N ARG A 62 -42.08 -8.95 3.22
CA ARG A 62 -41.19 -10.10 2.99
C ARG A 62 -40.42 -10.45 4.26
N PRO A 63 -40.95 -11.38 5.09
CA PRO A 63 -40.27 -11.81 6.29
C PRO A 63 -39.03 -12.65 5.96
N VAL A 64 -37.87 -12.00 5.82
CA VAL A 64 -36.57 -12.66 5.65
C VAL A 64 -35.96 -12.89 7.02
N PRO A 65 -35.55 -14.14 7.33
CA PRO A 65 -34.88 -14.43 8.60
C PRO A 65 -33.65 -13.55 8.82
N ARG A 66 -33.53 -12.96 10.01
CA ARG A 66 -32.39 -12.09 10.39
C ARG A 66 -32.21 -10.81 9.55
N LEU A 67 -33.22 -10.35 8.79
CA LEU A 67 -33.11 -9.14 7.97
C LEU A 67 -32.70 -7.93 8.83
N ASP A 68 -33.28 -7.74 10.01
CA ASP A 68 -32.95 -6.63 10.91
C ASP A 68 -31.49 -6.65 11.35
N THR A 69 -30.92 -7.85 11.62
CA THR A 69 -29.50 -8.01 11.95
C THR A 69 -28.58 -7.65 10.78
N TRP A 70 -28.90 -8.10 9.58
CA TRP A 70 -28.09 -7.80 8.39
C TRP A 70 -28.20 -6.33 8.00
N THR A 71 -29.38 -5.73 8.11
CA THR A 71 -29.58 -4.30 7.86
C THR A 71 -28.81 -3.46 8.86
N PHE A 72 -28.85 -3.83 10.15
CA PHE A 72 -28.05 -3.16 11.17
C PHE A 72 -26.55 -3.27 10.92
N ALA A 73 -26.05 -4.48 10.61
CA ALA A 73 -24.63 -4.67 10.30
C ALA A 73 -24.19 -3.85 9.06
N GLY A 74 -25.02 -3.83 8.01
CA GLY A 74 -24.78 -3.00 6.83
C GLY A 74 -24.80 -1.51 7.12
N ALA A 75 -25.74 -1.04 7.97
CA ALA A 75 -25.81 0.36 8.39
C ALA A 75 -24.59 0.79 9.23
N VAL A 76 -24.11 -0.08 10.13
CA VAL A 76 -22.88 0.17 10.91
C VAL A 76 -21.66 0.28 9.99
N LEU A 77 -21.51 -0.63 9.01
CA LEU A 77 -20.43 -0.56 8.04
C LEU A 77 -20.51 0.71 7.18
N ALA A 78 -21.69 1.02 6.64
CA ALA A 78 -21.89 2.21 5.82
C ALA A 78 -21.56 3.50 6.61
N ALA A 79 -22.03 3.59 7.85
CA ALA A 79 -21.71 4.72 8.73
C ALA A 79 -20.21 4.82 8.99
N ALA A 80 -19.54 3.71 9.29
CA ALA A 80 -18.11 3.68 9.51
C ALA A 80 -17.33 4.22 8.30
N PHE A 81 -17.62 3.72 7.10
CA PHE A 81 -16.94 4.16 5.88
C PHE A 81 -17.22 5.63 5.54
N ILE A 82 -18.45 6.08 5.64
CA ILE A 82 -18.83 7.47 5.31
C ILE A 82 -18.14 8.45 6.26
N HIS A 83 -18.15 8.16 7.56
CA HIS A 83 -17.54 9.05 8.55
C HIS A 83 -16.02 9.07 8.47
N VAL A 84 -15.38 7.91 8.23
CA VAL A 84 -13.93 7.84 8.00
C VAL A 84 -13.53 8.54 6.70
N ALA A 85 -14.34 8.44 5.64
CA ALA A 85 -14.08 9.17 4.38
C ALA A 85 -14.17 10.70 4.54
N LYS A 86 -15.02 11.18 5.44
CA LYS A 86 -15.18 12.62 5.75
C LYS A 86 -14.18 13.14 6.77
N ASN A 87 -13.67 12.26 7.63
CA ASN A 87 -12.66 12.57 8.63
C ASN A 87 -11.51 11.57 8.51
N SER A 88 -10.48 11.94 7.72
CA SER A 88 -9.34 11.09 7.42
C SER A 88 -8.29 11.02 8.55
N ASP A 89 -8.60 11.53 9.74
CA ASP A 89 -7.73 11.44 10.92
C ASP A 89 -7.50 9.98 11.33
N PHE A 90 -6.24 9.64 11.60
CA PHE A 90 -5.85 8.27 11.94
C PHE A 90 -6.46 7.78 13.26
N TYR A 91 -6.50 8.63 14.29
CA TYR A 91 -7.03 8.23 15.61
C TYR A 91 -8.53 8.05 15.57
N PHE A 92 -9.23 8.88 14.78
CA PHE A 92 -10.66 8.69 14.53
C PHE A 92 -10.91 7.36 13.81
N CYS A 93 -10.15 7.07 12.75
CA CYS A 93 -10.23 5.80 12.01
C CYS A 93 -9.94 4.61 12.94
N LEU A 94 -8.90 4.68 13.77
CA LEU A 94 -8.56 3.66 14.76
C LEU A 94 -9.71 3.42 15.74
N THR A 95 -10.32 4.47 16.25
CA THR A 95 -11.48 4.38 17.16
C THR A 95 -12.64 3.65 16.49
N VAL A 96 -12.97 4.00 15.25
CA VAL A 96 -14.02 3.32 14.46
C VAL A 96 -13.69 1.85 14.26
N ILE A 97 -12.43 1.51 13.93
CA ILE A 97 -11.99 0.11 13.77
C ILE A 97 -12.18 -0.66 15.08
N VAL A 98 -11.73 -0.13 16.21
CA VAL A 98 -11.87 -0.78 17.52
C VAL A 98 -13.35 -1.03 17.84
N CYS A 99 -14.22 -0.04 17.66
CA CYS A 99 -15.66 -0.18 17.86
C CYS A 99 -16.26 -1.28 16.97
N LEU A 100 -15.87 -1.32 15.68
CA LEU A 100 -16.34 -2.36 14.74
C LEU A 100 -15.86 -3.75 15.14
N LEU A 101 -14.61 -3.89 15.54
CA LEU A 101 -14.05 -5.18 15.99
C LEU A 101 -14.75 -5.67 17.25
N MET A 102 -15.03 -4.77 18.22
CA MET A 102 -15.78 -5.10 19.43
C MET A 102 -17.22 -5.51 19.11
N ALA A 103 -17.92 -4.75 18.27
CA ALA A 103 -19.28 -5.07 17.85
C ALA A 103 -19.31 -6.43 17.09
N GLY A 104 -18.40 -6.64 16.17
CA GLY A 104 -18.23 -7.90 15.45
C GLY A 104 -17.97 -9.08 16.39
N TYR A 105 -17.06 -8.94 17.34
CA TYR A 105 -16.78 -9.95 18.36
C TYR A 105 -18.03 -10.32 19.16
N LEU A 106 -18.78 -9.34 19.65
CA LEU A 106 -20.01 -9.56 20.42
C LEU A 106 -21.08 -10.27 19.57
N LEU A 107 -21.23 -9.91 18.31
CA LEU A 107 -22.19 -10.58 17.40
C LEU A 107 -21.77 -12.02 17.11
N PHE A 108 -20.48 -12.30 16.94
CA PHE A 108 -19.97 -13.66 16.77
C PHE A 108 -20.09 -14.48 18.06
N ALA A 109 -19.75 -13.92 19.22
CA ALA A 109 -19.81 -14.59 20.50
C ALA A 109 -21.24 -15.02 20.87
N ARG A 110 -22.23 -14.19 20.51
CA ARG A 110 -23.67 -14.50 20.71
C ARG A 110 -24.28 -15.39 19.63
N GLY A 111 -23.47 -15.95 18.69
CA GLY A 111 -23.96 -16.81 17.61
C GLY A 111 -24.92 -16.11 16.62
N ARG A 112 -24.99 -14.78 16.64
CA ARG A 112 -25.90 -13.98 15.78
C ARG A 112 -25.39 -13.85 14.34
N LEU A 113 -24.07 -13.89 14.14
CA LEU A 113 -23.43 -14.09 12.86
C LEU A 113 -23.10 -15.57 12.69
N SER A 114 -23.04 -16.05 11.44
CA SER A 114 -22.87 -17.47 11.10
C SER A 114 -21.92 -18.25 12.01
N SER A 115 -22.32 -19.43 12.45
CA SER A 115 -21.51 -20.34 13.27
C SER A 115 -20.41 -21.06 12.47
N GLY A 116 -20.43 -20.99 11.13
CA GLY A 116 -19.46 -21.63 10.23
C GLY A 116 -18.89 -20.65 9.19
N VAL A 117 -17.88 -21.09 8.44
CA VAL A 117 -17.40 -20.34 7.26
C VAL A 117 -18.43 -20.52 6.14
N PRO A 118 -19.07 -19.43 5.66
CA PRO A 118 -20.01 -19.53 4.55
C PRO A 118 -19.37 -20.16 3.32
N GLU A 119 -20.16 -20.94 2.58
CA GLU A 119 -19.69 -21.57 1.35
C GLU A 119 -19.66 -20.55 0.22
N LEU A 120 -18.57 -20.54 -0.51
CA LEU A 120 -18.40 -19.77 -1.73
C LEU A 120 -17.76 -20.67 -2.79
N SER A 121 -18.30 -20.69 -4.00
CA SER A 121 -17.70 -21.47 -5.08
C SER A 121 -16.34 -20.88 -5.50
N GLU A 122 -15.40 -21.73 -5.92
CA GLU A 122 -14.10 -21.29 -6.41
C GLU A 122 -14.22 -20.31 -7.60
N ARG A 123 -15.22 -20.52 -8.46
CA ARG A 123 -15.47 -19.63 -9.62
C ARG A 123 -15.90 -18.24 -9.16
N ALA A 124 -16.80 -18.17 -8.18
CA ALA A 124 -17.25 -16.90 -7.61
C ALA A 124 -16.08 -16.19 -6.88
N ALA A 125 -15.29 -16.91 -6.09
CA ALA A 125 -14.11 -16.35 -5.42
C ALA A 125 -13.12 -15.76 -6.42
N LYS A 126 -12.78 -16.47 -7.50
CA LYS A 126 -11.88 -15.97 -8.54
C LYS A 126 -12.42 -14.70 -9.22
N ARG A 127 -13.73 -14.64 -9.52
CA ARG A 127 -14.37 -13.46 -10.12
C ARG A 127 -14.32 -12.26 -9.18
N LEU A 128 -14.61 -12.47 -7.88
CA LEU A 128 -14.54 -11.41 -6.87
C LEU A 128 -13.11 -10.88 -6.71
N ILE A 129 -12.11 -11.76 -6.61
CA ILE A 129 -10.70 -11.35 -6.48
C ILE A 129 -10.26 -10.58 -7.74
N ALA A 130 -10.59 -11.06 -8.92
CA ALA A 130 -10.27 -10.37 -10.17
C ALA A 130 -10.96 -9.00 -10.25
N GLY A 131 -12.24 -8.92 -9.89
CA GLY A 131 -12.97 -7.66 -9.83
C GLY A 131 -12.35 -6.66 -8.86
N LEU A 132 -12.01 -7.09 -7.66
CA LEU A 132 -11.33 -6.23 -6.66
C LEU A 132 -9.95 -5.76 -7.17
N ALA A 133 -9.17 -6.64 -7.80
CA ALA A 133 -7.86 -6.29 -8.35
C ALA A 133 -7.98 -5.27 -9.51
N VAL A 134 -8.97 -5.44 -10.39
CA VAL A 134 -9.25 -4.49 -11.48
C VAL A 134 -9.73 -3.14 -10.93
N LEU A 135 -10.57 -3.14 -9.91
CA LEU A 135 -11.04 -1.91 -9.27
C LEU A 135 -9.87 -1.15 -8.62
N LEU A 136 -9.00 -1.84 -7.88
CA LEU A 136 -7.82 -1.22 -7.30
C LEU A 136 -6.87 -0.68 -8.39
N PHE A 137 -6.60 -1.49 -9.42
CA PHE A 137 -5.79 -1.06 -10.56
C PHE A 137 -6.34 0.22 -11.18
N ALA A 138 -7.64 0.25 -11.51
CA ALA A 138 -8.28 1.41 -12.09
C ALA A 138 -8.28 2.63 -11.16
N PHE A 139 -8.46 2.42 -9.85
CA PHE A 139 -8.40 3.46 -8.84
C PHE A 139 -7.00 4.10 -8.78
N ILE A 140 -5.95 3.30 -8.61
CA ILE A 140 -4.57 3.82 -8.52
C ILE A 140 -4.15 4.42 -9.87
N ALA A 141 -4.22 3.67 -10.97
CA ALA A 141 -3.80 4.15 -12.28
C ALA A 141 -4.57 5.41 -12.71
N GLY A 142 -5.88 5.43 -12.48
CA GLY A 142 -6.73 6.57 -12.81
C GLY A 142 -6.38 7.82 -11.99
N LEU A 143 -6.33 7.73 -10.67
CA LEU A 143 -6.10 8.89 -9.81
C LEU A 143 -4.66 9.40 -9.90
N THR A 144 -3.66 8.54 -10.01
CA THR A 144 -2.26 8.98 -10.20
C THR A 144 -2.07 9.64 -11.57
N THR A 145 -2.73 9.12 -12.62
CA THR A 145 -2.77 9.77 -13.94
C THR A 145 -3.46 11.14 -13.86
N LEU A 146 -4.60 11.25 -13.17
CA LEU A 146 -5.28 12.53 -12.98
C LEU A 146 -4.41 13.52 -12.20
N ARG A 147 -3.64 13.06 -11.20
CA ARG A 147 -2.69 13.87 -10.45
C ARG A 147 -1.61 14.42 -11.39
N TYR A 148 -0.98 13.58 -12.20
CA TYR A 148 0.00 13.99 -13.21
C TYR A 148 -0.59 15.00 -14.20
N LEU A 149 -1.74 14.69 -14.82
CA LEU A 149 -2.39 15.57 -15.79
C LEU A 149 -2.85 16.91 -15.23
N GLN A 150 -2.86 17.10 -13.93
CA GLN A 150 -3.18 18.35 -13.23
C GLN A 150 -1.93 19.12 -12.80
N TYR A 151 -0.75 18.67 -13.19
CA TYR A 151 0.53 19.26 -12.78
C TYR A 151 0.73 19.27 -11.27
N TYR A 152 0.36 18.15 -10.59
CA TYR A 152 0.51 17.96 -9.14
C TYR A 152 1.58 16.92 -8.78
N SER A 153 2.35 16.44 -9.76
CA SER A 153 3.47 15.52 -9.57
C SER A 153 4.78 16.30 -9.62
N PRO A 154 5.45 16.50 -8.49
CA PRO A 154 6.68 17.27 -8.41
C PRO A 154 7.88 16.53 -9.03
N ASN A 155 8.98 17.24 -9.26
CA ASN A 155 10.22 16.66 -9.78
C ASN A 155 10.74 15.54 -8.90
N PHE A 156 10.70 15.67 -7.59
CA PHE A 156 11.25 14.65 -6.68
C PHE A 156 11.17 13.26 -7.24
N ASP A 157 11.22 12.23 -7.17
CA ASP A 157 11.29 10.97 -7.88
C ASP A 157 10.63 10.98 -9.29
N PHE A 158 9.45 11.57 -9.50
CA PHE A 158 8.71 11.37 -10.75
C PHE A 158 9.27 12.11 -11.97
N GLY A 159 9.77 13.31 -11.80
CA GLY A 159 10.49 14.03 -12.86
C GLY A 159 11.77 13.30 -13.22
N ILE A 160 12.54 12.90 -12.21
CA ILE A 160 13.78 12.14 -12.34
C ILE A 160 13.54 10.85 -13.16
N PHE A 161 12.58 10.02 -12.74
CA PHE A 161 12.28 8.77 -13.45
C PHE A 161 11.73 9.02 -14.86
N SER A 162 10.93 10.06 -15.05
CA SER A 162 10.40 10.38 -16.38
C SER A 162 11.50 10.77 -17.35
N ASN A 163 12.46 11.59 -16.93
CA ASN A 163 13.63 11.98 -17.71
C ASN A 163 14.57 10.78 -17.93
N MET A 164 14.87 10.01 -16.88
CA MET A 164 15.67 8.79 -16.99
C MET A 164 15.10 7.79 -18.02
N PHE A 165 13.80 7.50 -17.98
CA PHE A 165 13.18 6.57 -18.93
C PHE A 165 13.17 7.11 -20.36
N HIS A 166 13.16 8.44 -20.54
CA HIS A 166 13.34 9.05 -21.83
C HIS A 166 14.73 8.71 -22.42
N HIS A 167 15.81 8.91 -21.64
CA HIS A 167 17.16 8.57 -22.05
C HIS A 167 17.36 7.05 -22.19
N MET A 168 16.86 6.25 -21.25
CA MET A 168 16.92 4.79 -21.36
C MET A 168 16.26 4.25 -22.63
N ARG A 169 15.25 4.92 -23.17
CA ARG A 169 14.60 4.54 -24.42
C ARG A 169 15.49 4.85 -25.63
N SER A 170 16.26 5.93 -25.60
CA SER A 170 17.07 6.38 -26.73
C SER A 170 18.42 5.67 -26.82
N ASP A 171 19.13 5.55 -25.72
CA ASP A 171 20.52 5.11 -25.65
C ASP A 171 20.80 4.06 -24.59
N LEU A 172 19.77 3.59 -23.87
CA LEU A 172 19.85 2.63 -22.77
C LEU A 172 20.65 3.14 -21.56
N THR A 173 20.94 4.43 -21.46
CA THR A 173 21.60 5.02 -20.28
C THR A 173 20.58 5.47 -19.24
N GLN A 174 21.01 5.56 -17.98
CA GLN A 174 20.19 6.04 -16.87
C GLN A 174 20.49 7.52 -16.60
N THR A 175 20.78 8.27 -17.65
CA THR A 175 21.10 9.70 -17.56
C THR A 175 19.89 10.49 -17.09
N VAL A 176 20.13 11.40 -16.18
CA VAL A 176 19.19 12.41 -15.68
C VAL A 176 19.88 13.74 -15.56
N SER A 177 19.14 14.82 -15.73
CA SER A 177 19.65 16.19 -15.55
C SER A 177 18.93 16.95 -14.43
N CYS A 178 17.81 16.45 -13.96
CA CYS A 178 16.99 17.06 -12.91
C CYS A 178 17.17 16.42 -11.52
N GLU A 179 18.19 15.58 -11.35
CA GLU A 179 18.57 15.01 -10.06
C GLU A 179 19.84 15.69 -9.56
N ARG A 180 19.81 16.27 -8.35
CA ARG A 180 20.95 16.96 -7.71
C ARG A 180 21.59 18.05 -8.60
N ASP A 181 20.79 18.65 -9.48
CA ASP A 181 21.16 19.81 -10.31
C ASP A 181 22.38 19.58 -11.23
N THR A 182 22.61 18.35 -11.60
CA THR A 182 23.73 17.96 -12.47
C THR A 182 23.34 16.83 -13.41
N VAL A 183 23.98 16.80 -14.58
CA VAL A 183 23.87 15.67 -15.51
C VAL A 183 24.65 14.48 -14.93
N MET A 184 23.92 13.42 -14.57
CA MET A 184 24.52 12.26 -13.93
C MET A 184 23.77 10.97 -14.30
N SER A 185 24.32 9.83 -13.93
CA SER A 185 23.57 8.57 -13.95
C SER A 185 22.75 8.45 -12.67
N HIS A 186 21.46 8.12 -12.78
CA HIS A 186 20.65 7.79 -11.59
C HIS A 186 21.27 6.63 -10.79
N PHE A 187 22.04 5.74 -11.44
CA PHE A 187 22.72 4.64 -10.76
C PHE A 187 23.89 5.08 -9.88
N ASP A 188 24.34 6.33 -9.98
CA ASP A 188 25.28 6.91 -9.03
C ASP A 188 24.62 7.19 -7.67
N VAL A 189 23.27 7.28 -7.63
CA VAL A 189 22.47 7.51 -6.41
C VAL A 189 21.83 6.22 -5.90
N HIS A 190 21.27 5.41 -6.82
CA HIS A 190 20.56 4.17 -6.50
C HIS A 190 20.84 3.08 -7.52
N ILE A 191 21.26 1.91 -7.09
CA ILE A 191 21.47 0.74 -7.98
C ILE A 191 20.14 -0.01 -8.12
N SER A 192 19.40 0.29 -9.21
CA SER A 192 18.07 -0.26 -9.49
C SER A 192 17.94 -0.81 -10.91
N PRO A 193 18.68 -1.88 -11.28
CA PRO A 193 18.65 -2.47 -12.64
C PRO A 193 17.26 -2.95 -13.07
N ILE A 194 16.32 -3.09 -12.15
CA ILE A 194 14.92 -3.50 -12.42
C ILE A 194 14.21 -2.56 -13.41
N TYR A 195 14.67 -1.33 -13.58
CA TYR A 195 14.10 -0.40 -14.55
C TYR A 195 14.17 -0.93 -15.99
N TYR A 196 15.17 -1.73 -16.33
CA TYR A 196 15.24 -2.38 -17.64
C TYR A 196 14.11 -3.39 -17.88
N LEU A 197 13.52 -3.95 -16.81
CA LEU A 197 12.30 -4.78 -16.93
C LEU A 197 11.05 -3.92 -17.22
N MET A 198 11.05 -2.66 -16.80
CA MET A 198 9.96 -1.71 -17.05
C MET A 198 10.09 -1.02 -18.40
N LEU A 199 11.31 -0.87 -18.91
CA LEU A 199 11.63 -0.14 -20.15
C LEU A 199 10.83 -0.61 -21.38
N PRO A 200 10.57 -1.91 -21.63
CA PRO A 200 9.76 -2.34 -22.77
C PRO A 200 8.37 -1.75 -22.79
N PHE A 201 7.73 -1.58 -21.62
CA PHE A 201 6.41 -0.95 -21.52
C PHE A 201 6.46 0.53 -21.84
N TYR A 202 7.48 1.23 -21.34
CA TYR A 202 7.69 2.65 -21.66
C TYR A 202 8.07 2.84 -23.15
N ALA A 203 8.86 1.95 -23.73
CA ALA A 203 9.24 2.03 -25.13
C ALA A 203 8.04 1.87 -26.08
N LEU A 204 7.05 1.05 -25.70
CA LEU A 204 5.80 0.90 -26.46
C LEU A 204 4.92 2.14 -26.39
N VAL A 205 4.82 2.77 -25.23
CA VAL A 205 4.03 3.98 -25.00
C VAL A 205 4.89 4.95 -24.21
N PRO A 206 5.69 5.81 -24.89
CA PRO A 206 6.66 6.69 -24.23
C PRO A 206 5.99 7.87 -23.56
N SER A 207 5.48 7.63 -22.37
CA SER A 207 4.77 8.61 -21.55
C SER A 207 5.02 8.34 -20.07
N PRO A 208 5.19 9.37 -19.23
CA PRO A 208 5.24 9.22 -17.78
C PRO A 208 4.01 8.45 -17.22
N VAL A 209 2.84 8.58 -17.85
CA VAL A 209 1.63 7.85 -17.48
C VAL A 209 1.83 6.32 -17.55
N THR A 210 2.65 5.82 -18.47
CA THR A 210 2.95 4.38 -18.57
C THR A 210 3.59 3.85 -17.30
N LEU A 211 4.47 4.63 -16.68
CA LEU A 211 5.12 4.27 -15.43
C LEU A 211 4.11 4.16 -14.27
N LEU A 212 3.13 5.08 -14.22
CA LEU A 212 2.03 5.06 -13.25
C LEU A 212 1.11 3.86 -13.44
N VAL A 213 0.84 3.47 -14.67
CA VAL A 213 0.04 2.28 -15.00
C VAL A 213 0.79 1.00 -14.62
N VAL A 214 2.09 0.91 -14.90
CA VAL A 214 2.93 -0.25 -14.57
C VAL A 214 3.00 -0.45 -13.06
N GLN A 215 3.19 0.62 -12.26
CA GLN A 215 3.18 0.49 -10.79
C GLN A 215 1.82 -0.03 -10.27
N ALA A 216 0.71 0.51 -10.78
CA ALA A 216 -0.62 0.08 -10.36
C ALA A 216 -0.87 -1.41 -10.69
N ALA A 217 -0.41 -1.85 -11.88
CA ALA A 217 -0.48 -3.25 -12.29
C ALA A 217 0.38 -4.15 -11.39
N ALA A 218 1.60 -3.73 -11.04
CA ALA A 218 2.49 -4.49 -10.17
C ALA A 218 1.85 -4.74 -8.79
N ILE A 219 1.27 -3.71 -8.16
CA ILE A 219 0.58 -3.84 -6.87
C ILE A 219 -0.62 -4.77 -6.99
N ALA A 220 -1.50 -4.56 -7.98
CA ALA A 220 -2.67 -5.41 -8.17
C ALA A 220 -2.30 -6.87 -8.45
N CYS A 221 -1.25 -7.12 -9.24
CA CYS A 221 -0.80 -8.48 -9.58
C CYS A 221 -0.22 -9.26 -8.40
N GLY A 222 0.28 -8.61 -7.35
CA GLY A 222 0.79 -9.28 -6.14
C GLY A 222 -0.26 -10.13 -5.43
N VAL A 223 -1.56 -9.88 -5.64
CA VAL A 223 -2.65 -10.72 -5.12
C VAL A 223 -2.64 -12.13 -5.70
N ILE A 224 -2.10 -12.33 -6.91
CA ILE A 224 -2.10 -13.61 -7.62
C ILE A 224 -1.26 -14.66 -6.88
N PRO A 225 0.05 -14.45 -6.61
CA PRO A 225 0.85 -15.41 -5.85
C PRO A 225 0.33 -15.59 -4.43
N LEU A 226 -0.18 -14.55 -3.76
CA LEU A 226 -0.77 -14.63 -2.44
C LEU A 226 -1.96 -15.60 -2.40
N CYS A 227 -2.93 -15.44 -3.30
CA CYS A 227 -4.11 -16.31 -3.38
C CYS A 227 -3.74 -17.75 -3.77
N ARG A 228 -2.72 -17.94 -4.63
CA ARG A 228 -2.23 -19.28 -4.97
C ARG A 228 -1.64 -20.00 -3.77
N MET A 229 -0.85 -19.31 -2.95
CA MET A 229 -0.31 -19.85 -1.70
C MET A 229 -1.42 -20.20 -0.72
N ALA A 230 -2.36 -19.28 -0.50
CA ALA A 230 -3.50 -19.49 0.39
C ALA A 230 -4.34 -20.71 -0.03
N LYS A 231 -4.62 -20.85 -1.33
CA LYS A 231 -5.32 -22.02 -1.88
C LYS A 231 -4.56 -23.33 -1.65
N ARG A 232 -3.24 -23.35 -1.90
CA ARG A 232 -2.39 -24.53 -1.68
C ARG A 232 -2.34 -24.98 -0.23
N ARG A 233 -2.50 -24.04 0.68
CA ARG A 233 -2.57 -24.29 2.13
C ARG A 233 -3.95 -24.71 2.61
N GLY A 234 -4.90 -24.92 1.69
CA GLY A 234 -6.24 -25.43 1.99
C GLY A 234 -7.20 -24.39 2.57
N LEU A 235 -6.91 -23.10 2.45
CA LEU A 235 -7.84 -22.06 2.90
C LEU A 235 -9.11 -22.08 2.04
N LYS A 236 -10.28 -21.89 2.70
CA LYS A 236 -11.58 -21.86 2.02
C LYS A 236 -11.70 -20.65 1.07
N PRO A 237 -12.46 -20.77 -0.05
CA PRO A 237 -12.56 -19.72 -1.06
C PRO A 237 -12.94 -18.34 -0.50
N LEU A 238 -13.89 -18.24 0.45
CA LEU A 238 -14.27 -16.98 1.07
C LEU A 238 -13.13 -16.37 1.91
N VAL A 239 -12.36 -17.22 2.61
CA VAL A 239 -11.19 -16.78 3.39
C VAL A 239 -10.11 -16.20 2.48
N ILE A 240 -9.92 -16.78 1.28
CA ILE A 240 -8.99 -16.26 0.26
C ILE A 240 -9.49 -14.92 -0.30
N VAL A 241 -10.80 -14.74 -0.51
CA VAL A 241 -11.37 -13.44 -0.94
C VAL A 241 -11.11 -12.36 0.12
N LEU A 242 -11.32 -12.66 1.40
CA LEU A 242 -11.06 -11.71 2.49
C LEU A 242 -9.57 -11.37 2.60
N LEU A 243 -8.68 -12.36 2.45
CA LEU A 243 -7.23 -12.13 2.42
C LEU A 243 -6.84 -11.23 1.23
N ALA A 244 -7.43 -11.47 0.05
CA ALA A 244 -7.22 -10.65 -1.13
C ALA A 244 -7.74 -9.21 -0.93
N ALA A 245 -8.89 -9.04 -0.30
CA ALA A 245 -9.44 -7.73 0.04
C ALA A 245 -8.51 -6.97 1.01
N ALA A 246 -8.01 -7.66 2.05
CA ALA A 246 -7.04 -7.07 2.97
C ALA A 246 -5.74 -6.65 2.26
N TYR A 247 -5.24 -7.45 1.30
CA TYR A 247 -4.05 -7.13 0.51
C TYR A 247 -4.29 -5.92 -0.40
N LEU A 248 -5.39 -5.94 -1.16
CA LEU A 248 -5.70 -4.90 -2.14
C LEU A 248 -6.07 -3.56 -1.48
N ALA A 249 -6.59 -3.58 -0.24
CA ALA A 249 -6.87 -2.39 0.55
C ALA A 249 -5.78 -2.09 1.60
N TYR A 250 -4.58 -2.65 1.45
CA TYR A 250 -3.49 -2.46 2.42
C TYR A 250 -2.82 -1.09 2.21
N PRO A 251 -2.95 -0.13 3.15
CA PRO A 251 -2.46 1.23 2.94
C PRO A 251 -0.96 1.32 2.68
N ALA A 252 -0.18 0.37 3.23
CA ALA A 252 1.25 0.30 2.98
C ALA A 252 1.63 -0.13 1.55
N PHE A 253 0.65 -0.57 0.73
CA PHE A 253 0.83 -0.83 -0.70
C PHE A 253 0.13 0.21 -1.58
N THR A 254 -0.90 0.85 -1.08
CA THR A 254 -1.70 1.78 -1.89
C THR A 254 -1.29 3.23 -1.66
N GLY A 255 -1.05 3.64 -0.42
CA GLY A 255 -0.74 5.02 -0.07
C GLY A 255 0.52 5.55 -0.73
N GLY A 256 1.60 4.76 -0.76
CA GLY A 256 2.83 5.14 -1.45
C GLY A 256 2.71 5.27 -2.97
N CYS A 257 1.62 4.77 -3.59
CA CYS A 257 1.40 4.96 -5.02
C CYS A 257 1.10 6.43 -5.38
N PHE A 258 0.59 7.21 -4.42
CA PHE A 258 0.32 8.63 -4.59
C PHE A 258 1.56 9.52 -4.35
N TYR A 259 2.66 8.94 -3.95
CA TYR A 259 3.99 9.57 -3.98
C TYR A 259 4.69 9.38 -5.34
N ASP A 260 3.97 9.02 -6.38
CA ASP A 260 4.44 8.76 -7.74
C ASP A 260 5.18 7.43 -7.94
N LEU A 261 5.82 7.21 -9.08
CA LEU A 261 6.52 5.97 -9.38
C LEU A 261 7.70 5.75 -8.42
N HIS A 262 7.92 4.49 -8.04
CA HIS A 262 9.16 4.03 -7.42
C HIS A 262 9.31 2.51 -7.63
N GLU A 263 10.53 2.02 -7.86
CA GLU A 263 10.85 0.61 -8.14
C GLU A 263 10.41 -0.34 -7.02
N ASN A 264 10.43 0.12 -5.77
CA ASN A 264 10.02 -0.68 -4.60
C ASN A 264 8.59 -1.23 -4.72
N LYS A 265 7.73 -0.65 -5.56
CA LYS A 265 6.37 -1.15 -5.80
C LYS A 265 6.32 -2.49 -6.53
N LEU A 266 7.44 -2.93 -7.09
CA LEU A 266 7.59 -4.28 -7.65
C LEU A 266 7.87 -5.35 -6.57
N LEU A 267 8.35 -4.96 -5.37
CA LEU A 267 8.71 -5.90 -4.31
C LEU A 267 7.58 -6.86 -3.92
N PRO A 268 6.31 -6.44 -3.72
CA PRO A 268 5.26 -7.36 -3.30
C PRO A 268 5.03 -8.50 -4.31
N VAL A 269 4.92 -8.18 -5.59
CA VAL A 269 4.69 -9.21 -6.61
C VAL A 269 5.90 -10.13 -6.78
N LEU A 270 7.13 -9.61 -6.68
CA LEU A 270 8.35 -10.38 -6.83
C LEU A 270 8.59 -11.30 -5.63
N ILE A 271 8.56 -10.77 -4.41
CA ILE A 271 8.76 -11.53 -3.17
C ILE A 271 7.69 -12.61 -3.02
N LEU A 272 6.40 -12.26 -3.18
CA LEU A 272 5.32 -13.22 -3.08
C LEU A 272 5.37 -14.28 -4.19
N SER A 273 5.86 -13.94 -5.39
CA SER A 273 6.08 -14.93 -6.46
C SER A 273 7.24 -15.86 -6.15
N ALA A 274 8.35 -15.35 -5.60
CA ALA A 274 9.49 -16.16 -5.18
C ALA A 274 9.06 -17.23 -4.17
N VAL A 275 8.38 -16.82 -3.09
CA VAL A 275 7.92 -17.78 -2.05
C VAL A 275 6.81 -18.69 -2.57
N CYS A 276 5.89 -18.22 -3.43
CA CYS A 276 4.87 -19.04 -4.06
C CYS A 276 5.48 -20.14 -4.94
N CYS A 277 6.50 -19.82 -5.72
CA CYS A 277 7.22 -20.77 -6.54
C CYS A 277 8.01 -21.76 -5.67
N TYR A 278 8.69 -21.30 -4.62
CA TYR A 278 9.39 -22.15 -3.67
C TYR A 278 8.44 -23.17 -3.01
N GLU A 279 7.30 -22.72 -2.45
CA GLU A 279 6.30 -23.60 -1.85
C GLU A 279 5.69 -24.58 -2.86
N SER A 280 5.74 -24.22 -4.14
CA SER A 280 5.32 -25.08 -5.25
C SER A 280 6.39 -26.09 -5.67
N LYS A 281 7.54 -26.12 -4.99
CA LYS A 281 8.73 -26.89 -5.37
C LYS A 281 9.29 -26.55 -6.76
N ARG A 282 8.93 -25.35 -7.28
CA ARG A 282 9.44 -24.81 -8.54
C ARG A 282 10.63 -23.90 -8.25
N PHE A 283 11.78 -24.52 -7.98
CA PHE A 283 12.93 -23.81 -7.42
C PHE A 283 13.57 -22.83 -8.39
N LEU A 284 13.71 -23.20 -9.69
CA LEU A 284 14.29 -22.27 -10.67
C LEU A 284 13.50 -20.96 -10.78
N PRO A 285 12.17 -20.95 -11.00
CA PRO A 285 11.40 -19.70 -10.97
C PRO A 285 11.48 -18.98 -9.61
N ALA A 286 11.57 -19.72 -8.49
CA ALA A 286 11.72 -19.09 -7.17
C ALA A 286 13.01 -18.28 -7.07
N PHE A 287 14.13 -18.84 -7.53
CA PHE A 287 15.43 -18.15 -7.56
C PHE A 287 15.44 -17.00 -8.59
N LEU A 288 14.78 -17.15 -9.75
CA LEU A 288 14.64 -16.05 -10.71
C LEU A 288 13.88 -14.86 -10.13
N PHE A 289 12.74 -15.08 -9.44
CA PHE A 289 12.03 -14.00 -8.76
C PHE A 289 12.82 -13.41 -7.59
N ALA A 290 13.59 -14.22 -6.86
CA ALA A 290 14.51 -13.73 -5.83
C ALA A 290 15.62 -12.85 -6.45
N ALA A 291 16.22 -13.28 -7.56
CA ALA A 291 17.21 -12.49 -8.29
C ALA A 291 16.62 -11.16 -8.81
N LEU A 292 15.40 -11.19 -9.39
CA LEU A 292 14.70 -9.95 -9.78
C LEU A 292 14.43 -9.04 -8.58
N THR A 293 14.19 -9.62 -7.40
CA THR A 293 14.03 -8.83 -6.16
C THR A 293 15.33 -8.10 -5.80
N LEU A 294 16.49 -8.73 -5.96
CA LEU A 294 17.79 -8.08 -5.71
C LEU A 294 18.01 -6.86 -6.62
N LEU A 295 17.50 -6.92 -7.86
CA LEU A 295 17.65 -5.86 -8.85
C LEU A 295 16.74 -4.65 -8.61
N VAL A 296 15.82 -4.71 -7.65
CA VAL A 296 14.89 -3.61 -7.39
C VAL A 296 15.62 -2.39 -6.87
N LYS A 297 16.47 -2.57 -5.85
CA LYS A 297 17.25 -1.49 -5.21
C LYS A 297 18.38 -2.09 -4.38
N GLU A 298 19.39 -1.29 -4.06
CA GLU A 298 20.54 -1.70 -3.23
C GLU A 298 20.17 -2.25 -1.84
N ASP A 299 19.01 -1.89 -1.28
CA ASP A 299 18.51 -2.37 0.02
C ASP A 299 17.58 -3.60 -0.09
N ALA A 300 17.07 -3.90 -1.28
CA ALA A 300 16.17 -5.03 -1.51
C ALA A 300 16.78 -6.41 -1.17
N PRO A 301 18.10 -6.64 -1.23
CA PRO A 301 18.72 -7.87 -0.77
C PRO A 301 18.38 -8.26 0.68
N VAL A 302 18.06 -7.31 1.55
CA VAL A 302 17.65 -7.57 2.94
C VAL A 302 16.43 -8.50 2.99
N TYR A 303 15.45 -8.31 2.09
CA TYR A 303 14.26 -9.16 2.02
C TYR A 303 14.58 -10.59 1.60
N VAL A 304 15.49 -10.75 0.62
CA VAL A 304 15.92 -12.06 0.11
C VAL A 304 16.80 -12.78 1.13
N ALA A 305 17.71 -12.08 1.81
CA ALA A 305 18.54 -12.64 2.87
C ALA A 305 17.68 -13.17 4.02
N VAL A 306 16.69 -12.41 4.45
CA VAL A 306 15.73 -12.81 5.50
C VAL A 306 14.89 -14.01 5.07
N LEU A 307 14.46 -14.08 3.82
CA LEU A 307 13.83 -15.28 3.26
C LEU A 307 14.78 -16.49 3.33
N GLY A 308 16.06 -16.28 3.01
CA GLY A 308 17.08 -17.33 3.14
C GLY A 308 17.20 -17.88 4.55
N LEU A 309 17.28 -16.98 5.56
CA LEU A 309 17.27 -17.37 6.98
C LEU A 309 16.00 -18.12 7.38
N TYR A 310 14.84 -17.63 6.95
CA TYR A 310 13.57 -18.30 7.21
C TYR A 310 13.54 -19.71 6.62
N LEU A 311 13.99 -19.89 5.37
CA LEU A 311 14.03 -21.20 4.74
C LEU A 311 14.98 -22.16 5.47
N ALA A 312 16.12 -21.68 5.93
CA ALA A 312 17.08 -22.47 6.68
C ALA A 312 16.51 -22.93 8.04
N LEU A 313 15.89 -22.01 8.78
CA LEU A 313 15.51 -22.23 10.18
C LEU A 313 14.10 -22.84 10.34
N ASP A 314 13.08 -22.33 9.66
CA ASP A 314 11.70 -22.87 9.76
C ASP A 314 11.47 -24.04 8.83
N ARG A 315 11.98 -23.97 7.58
CA ARG A 315 11.75 -25.01 6.56
C ARG A 315 12.81 -26.10 6.59
N ARG A 316 13.91 -25.90 7.33
CA ARG A 316 15.07 -26.78 7.41
C ARG A 316 15.73 -27.06 6.05
N ASP A 317 15.51 -26.17 5.08
CA ASP A 317 16.12 -26.22 3.75
C ASP A 317 17.38 -25.32 3.75
N TRP A 318 18.37 -25.74 4.51
CA TRP A 318 19.56 -24.94 4.75
C TRP A 318 20.37 -24.69 3.48
N ARG A 319 20.37 -25.62 2.49
CA ARG A 319 21.12 -25.44 1.25
C ARG A 319 20.58 -24.28 0.42
N ARG A 320 19.25 -24.26 0.18
CA ARG A 320 18.61 -23.16 -0.55
C ARG A 320 18.54 -21.90 0.28
N GLY A 321 18.32 -22.04 1.58
CA GLY A 321 18.34 -20.92 2.52
C GLY A 321 19.70 -20.23 2.55
N ALA A 322 20.80 -20.99 2.66
CA ALA A 322 22.16 -20.45 2.61
C ALA A 322 22.48 -19.81 1.25
N ALA A 323 22.08 -20.43 0.14
CA ALA A 323 22.30 -19.86 -1.19
C ALA A 323 21.62 -18.49 -1.34
N LEU A 324 20.37 -18.33 -0.87
CA LEU A 324 19.67 -17.05 -0.88
C LEU A 324 20.31 -16.05 0.08
N PHE A 325 20.65 -16.47 1.29
CA PHE A 325 21.24 -15.58 2.30
C PHE A 325 22.59 -15.03 1.86
N PHE A 326 23.53 -15.90 1.52
CA PHE A 326 24.88 -15.47 1.12
C PHE A 326 24.89 -14.79 -0.25
N GLY A 327 24.05 -15.23 -1.20
CA GLY A 327 23.92 -14.58 -2.50
C GLY A 327 23.37 -13.16 -2.38
N ALA A 328 22.32 -12.97 -1.58
CA ALA A 328 21.77 -11.65 -1.32
C ALA A 328 22.73 -10.74 -0.53
N THR A 329 23.43 -11.30 0.46
CA THR A 329 24.44 -10.55 1.23
C THR A 329 25.62 -10.13 0.33
N ALA A 330 26.09 -11.01 -0.54
CA ALA A 330 27.15 -10.68 -1.49
C ALA A 330 26.72 -9.57 -2.46
N TYR A 331 25.49 -9.66 -3.00
CA TYR A 331 24.94 -8.59 -3.85
C TYR A 331 24.84 -7.26 -3.09
N PHE A 332 24.33 -7.27 -1.85
CA PHE A 332 24.25 -6.07 -1.02
C PHE A 332 25.61 -5.41 -0.82
N VAL A 333 26.62 -6.20 -0.42
CA VAL A 333 28.00 -5.70 -0.21
C VAL A 333 28.57 -5.12 -1.51
N CYS A 334 28.37 -5.82 -2.65
CA CYS A 334 28.80 -5.30 -3.96
C CYS A 334 28.08 -3.99 -4.32
N ALA A 335 26.77 -3.90 -4.10
CA ALA A 335 25.99 -2.70 -4.40
C ALA A 335 26.45 -1.50 -3.56
N ILE A 336 26.63 -1.69 -2.25
CA ILE A 336 27.15 -0.63 -1.36
C ILE A 336 28.56 -0.22 -1.79
N PHE A 337 29.45 -1.19 -2.07
CA PHE A 337 30.81 -0.89 -2.54
C PHE A 337 30.80 -0.07 -3.84
N LEU A 338 29.92 -0.42 -4.81
CA LEU A 338 29.80 0.32 -6.06
C LEU A 338 29.29 1.75 -5.83
N LEU A 339 28.30 1.94 -4.97
CA LEU A 339 27.81 3.28 -4.62
C LEU A 339 28.88 4.14 -3.92
N ASP A 340 29.66 3.54 -3.04
CA ASP A 340 30.72 4.26 -2.32
C ASP A 340 31.93 4.56 -3.20
N ALA A 341 32.26 3.68 -4.17
CA ALA A 341 33.42 3.82 -5.04
C ALA A 341 33.17 4.68 -6.29
N PHE A 342 31.97 4.65 -6.87
CA PHE A 342 31.66 5.23 -8.15
C PHE A 342 30.44 6.18 -8.11
N GLY A 343 29.63 6.14 -7.07
CA GLY A 343 28.42 6.94 -6.91
C GLY A 343 28.55 8.00 -5.80
N THR A 344 27.41 8.41 -5.30
CA THR A 344 27.28 9.43 -4.24
C THR A 344 27.35 8.86 -2.82
N GLY A 345 27.63 7.57 -2.70
CA GLY A 345 27.68 6.83 -1.44
C GLY A 345 26.32 6.31 -0.97
N ALA A 346 26.37 5.28 -0.14
CA ALA A 346 25.15 4.70 0.44
C ALA A 346 24.52 5.65 1.48
N MET A 347 23.19 5.70 1.52
CA MET A 347 22.43 6.61 2.39
C MET A 347 22.42 6.15 3.87
N THR A 348 23.59 5.86 4.43
CA THR A 348 23.74 5.40 5.83
C THR A 348 23.39 6.47 6.87
N TRP A 349 23.41 7.75 6.49
CA TRP A 349 22.98 8.87 7.31
C TRP A 349 21.54 8.73 7.86
N ARG A 350 20.71 7.92 7.20
CA ARG A 350 19.34 7.62 7.67
C ARG A 350 19.31 6.88 9.01
N TYR A 351 20.44 6.36 9.45
CA TYR A 351 20.62 5.63 10.72
C TYR A 351 21.56 6.36 11.69
N ALA A 352 21.77 7.68 11.49
CA ALA A 352 22.64 8.50 12.33
C ALA A 352 22.18 8.57 13.81
N ASN A 353 20.88 8.34 14.07
CA ASN A 353 20.37 8.18 15.44
C ASN A 353 21.01 7.00 16.20
N LEU A 354 21.55 6.00 15.50
CA LEU A 354 22.21 4.84 16.09
C LEU A 354 23.73 4.98 16.05
N SER A 355 24.29 5.50 14.95
CA SER A 355 25.74 5.71 14.82
C SER A 355 26.07 6.60 13.64
N ASP A 356 27.03 7.50 13.81
CA ASP A 356 27.60 8.32 12.75
C ASP A 356 28.72 7.61 11.97
N SER A 357 29.12 6.38 12.41
CA SER A 357 30.17 5.58 11.77
C SER A 357 29.67 4.67 10.66
N GLY A 358 28.59 5.09 9.97
CA GLY A 358 27.98 4.36 8.86
C GLY A 358 27.42 2.99 9.26
N LEU A 359 27.30 2.08 8.30
CA LEU A 359 26.65 0.77 8.49
C LEU A 359 27.34 -0.09 9.54
N THR A 360 28.68 -0.07 9.61
CA THR A 360 29.44 -0.83 10.61
C THR A 360 29.10 -0.37 12.02
N GLY A 361 29.02 0.95 12.24
CA GLY A 361 28.62 1.50 13.52
C GLY A 361 27.20 1.13 13.93
N VAL A 362 26.27 1.10 12.98
CA VAL A 362 24.88 0.64 13.22
C VAL A 362 24.85 -0.83 13.65
N ILE A 363 25.62 -1.70 12.97
CA ILE A 363 25.74 -3.12 13.35
C ILE A 363 26.31 -3.24 14.75
N CYS A 364 27.38 -2.50 15.07
CA CYS A 364 27.96 -2.49 16.41
C CYS A 364 26.92 -2.05 17.46
N ALA A 365 26.16 -0.99 17.21
CA ALA A 365 25.13 -0.49 18.14
C ALA A 365 24.08 -1.55 18.48
N VAL A 366 23.65 -2.37 17.50
CA VAL A 366 22.69 -3.47 17.73
C VAL A 366 23.20 -4.47 18.78
N PHE A 367 24.50 -4.74 18.81
CA PHE A 367 25.10 -5.72 19.74
C PHE A 367 25.60 -5.08 21.05
N THR A 368 26.02 -3.82 21.02
CA THR A 368 26.62 -3.16 22.19
C THR A 368 25.64 -2.33 23.00
N ASP A 369 24.56 -1.81 22.36
CA ASP A 369 23.52 -1.02 23.01
C ASP A 369 22.10 -1.36 22.50
N PRO A 370 21.65 -2.63 22.65
CA PRO A 370 20.35 -3.07 22.16
C PRO A 370 19.17 -2.32 22.78
N MET A 371 19.32 -1.80 24.03
CA MET A 371 18.24 -1.06 24.70
C MET A 371 18.00 0.29 24.03
N ARG A 372 19.04 0.99 23.62
CA ARG A 372 18.94 2.22 22.83
C ARG A 372 18.28 1.93 21.47
N VAL A 373 18.73 0.87 20.77
CA VAL A 373 18.12 0.47 19.49
C VAL A 373 16.63 0.19 19.65
N MET A 374 16.24 -0.52 20.72
CA MET A 374 14.81 -0.77 21.01
C MET A 374 14.04 0.52 21.28
N ALA A 375 14.60 1.44 22.07
CA ALA A 375 13.97 2.73 22.35
C ALA A 375 13.75 3.54 21.07
N GLU A 376 14.76 3.58 20.19
CA GLU A 376 14.68 4.23 18.87
C GLU A 376 13.63 3.58 17.95
N CYS A 377 13.39 2.28 18.05
CA CYS A 377 12.35 1.57 17.29
C CYS A 377 10.92 1.79 17.81
N LEU A 378 10.73 2.32 19.02
CA LEU A 378 9.44 2.38 19.71
C LEU A 378 9.01 3.83 20.06
N THR A 379 9.41 4.81 19.24
CA THR A 379 8.90 6.18 19.36
C THR A 379 7.39 6.24 19.06
N ALA A 380 6.72 7.31 19.46
CA ALA A 380 5.27 7.46 19.29
C ALA A 380 4.86 7.33 17.81
N GLU A 381 5.60 7.97 16.89
CA GLU A 381 5.35 7.92 15.46
C GLU A 381 5.51 6.51 14.90
N LYS A 382 6.55 5.80 15.34
CA LYS A 382 6.83 4.41 14.90
C LYS A 382 5.82 3.42 15.47
N LEU A 383 5.26 3.67 16.66
CA LEU A 383 4.15 2.89 17.20
C LEU A 383 2.87 3.09 16.37
N VAL A 384 2.57 4.33 15.96
CA VAL A 384 1.47 4.62 15.02
C VAL A 384 1.69 3.89 13.69
N PHE A 385 2.91 3.95 13.15
CA PHE A 385 3.27 3.23 11.93
C PHE A 385 3.12 1.71 12.08
N LEU A 386 3.56 1.13 13.19
CA LEU A 386 3.35 -0.30 13.49
C LEU A 386 1.87 -0.67 13.50
N LEU A 387 1.01 0.17 14.07
CA LEU A 387 -0.44 -0.04 14.02
C LEU A 387 -0.96 0.01 12.58
N GLN A 388 -0.50 0.96 11.76
CA GLN A 388 -0.87 1.04 10.35
C GLN A 388 -0.44 -0.20 9.55
N MET A 389 0.71 -0.80 9.89
CA MET A 389 1.22 -2.01 9.24
C MET A 389 0.52 -3.30 9.74
N MET A 390 0.25 -3.41 11.04
CA MET A 390 -0.21 -4.65 11.65
C MET A 390 -1.74 -4.77 11.79
N LEU A 391 -2.43 -3.66 12.02
CA LEU A 391 -3.88 -3.66 12.25
C LEU A 391 -4.68 -4.14 11.02
N PRO A 392 -4.31 -3.80 9.76
CA PRO A 392 -4.97 -4.35 8.58
C PRO A 392 -4.82 -5.87 8.43
N LEU A 393 -3.93 -6.48 9.19
CA LEU A 393 -3.71 -7.92 9.27
C LEU A 393 -4.17 -8.50 10.62
N LEU A 394 -4.76 -7.70 11.51
CA LEU A 394 -5.09 -8.07 12.89
C LEU A 394 -3.96 -8.84 13.59
N PHE A 395 -2.73 -8.36 13.41
CA PHE A 395 -1.52 -8.95 14.01
C PHE A 395 -1.30 -10.44 13.66
N LEU A 396 -1.93 -10.97 12.61
CA LEU A 396 -1.72 -12.34 12.12
C LEU A 396 -0.23 -12.72 11.94
N PRO A 397 0.66 -11.83 11.49
CA PRO A 397 2.09 -12.15 11.38
C PRO A 397 2.74 -12.57 12.71
N LEU A 398 2.21 -12.10 13.84
CA LEU A 398 2.69 -12.45 15.20
C LEU A 398 2.02 -13.69 15.80
N MET A 399 0.88 -14.12 15.25
CA MET A 399 0.08 -15.24 15.79
C MET A 399 0.67 -16.60 15.38
N THR A 400 1.90 -16.87 15.78
CA THR A 400 2.61 -18.09 15.39
C THR A 400 3.01 -18.95 16.59
N LYS A 401 2.96 -20.27 16.41
CA LYS A 401 3.56 -21.26 17.33
C LYS A 401 5.01 -21.62 16.91
N ARG A 402 5.49 -21.09 15.79
CA ARG A 402 6.83 -21.36 15.25
C ARG A 402 7.67 -20.09 15.30
N PRO A 403 8.50 -19.90 16.35
CA PRO A 403 9.26 -18.64 16.52
C PRO A 403 10.11 -18.25 15.31
N ALA A 404 10.63 -19.23 14.56
CA ALA A 404 11.41 -18.96 13.36
C ALA A 404 10.66 -18.15 12.28
N ARG A 405 9.31 -18.14 12.28
CA ARG A 405 8.53 -17.30 11.37
C ARG A 405 8.63 -15.81 11.69
N LEU A 406 8.98 -15.45 12.94
CA LEU A 406 9.18 -14.05 13.33
C LEU A 406 10.40 -13.43 12.61
N ILE A 407 11.30 -14.25 12.06
CA ILE A 407 12.39 -13.80 11.19
C ILE A 407 11.86 -12.95 10.02
N LEU A 408 10.68 -13.28 9.49
CA LEU A 408 10.06 -12.54 8.39
C LEU A 408 9.69 -11.09 8.76
N LEU A 409 9.71 -10.73 10.04
CA LEU A 409 9.48 -9.37 10.52
C LEU A 409 10.77 -8.54 10.62
N ILE A 410 11.95 -9.17 10.49
CA ILE A 410 13.25 -8.48 10.60
C ILE A 410 13.34 -7.28 9.65
N PRO A 411 12.92 -7.34 8.37
CA PRO A 411 13.01 -6.17 7.50
C PRO A 411 12.15 -4.99 7.96
N LEU A 412 10.99 -5.24 8.59
CA LEU A 412 10.20 -4.17 9.19
C LEU A 412 11.00 -3.44 10.28
N ILE A 413 11.80 -4.16 11.05
CA ILE A 413 12.66 -3.56 12.07
C ILE A 413 13.83 -2.84 11.41
N LEU A 414 14.60 -3.52 10.56
CA LEU A 414 15.84 -2.98 9.99
C LEU A 414 15.59 -1.79 9.06
N VAL A 415 14.62 -1.90 8.15
CA VAL A 415 14.38 -0.90 7.10
C VAL A 415 13.48 0.23 7.59
N ASN A 416 12.49 -0.09 8.45
CA ASN A 416 11.46 0.89 8.78
C ASN A 416 11.59 1.44 10.22
N LEU A 417 11.96 0.62 11.21
CA LEU A 417 11.92 1.08 12.60
C LEU A 417 13.27 1.61 13.14
N MET A 418 14.40 1.08 12.67
CA MET A 418 15.71 1.52 13.14
C MET A 418 16.15 2.88 12.62
N THR A 419 15.58 3.34 11.53
CA THR A 419 15.90 4.60 10.86
C THR A 419 15.35 5.83 11.60
N ASN A 420 15.99 6.99 11.46
CA ASN A 420 15.44 8.29 11.84
C ASN A 420 14.83 9.08 10.66
N TYR A 421 14.80 8.49 9.47
CA TYR A 421 14.24 9.11 8.27
C TYR A 421 12.72 8.92 8.22
N PRO A 422 11.89 9.98 8.43
CA PRO A 422 10.44 9.85 8.67
C PRO A 422 9.69 9.15 7.54
N TYR A 423 10.14 9.27 6.32
CA TYR A 423 9.51 8.64 5.16
C TYR A 423 9.60 7.10 5.20
N GLN A 424 10.62 6.52 5.88
CA GLN A 424 10.77 5.07 5.97
C GLN A 424 9.75 4.41 6.91
N TYR A 425 9.18 5.15 7.86
CA TYR A 425 8.09 4.68 8.72
C TYR A 425 6.77 5.41 8.43
N SER A 426 6.46 5.56 7.14
CA SER A 426 5.19 6.12 6.67
C SER A 426 4.59 5.25 5.57
N VAL A 427 3.29 4.92 5.69
CA VAL A 427 2.55 4.16 4.67
C VAL A 427 2.28 4.95 3.39
N ARG A 428 2.63 6.24 3.37
CA ARG A 428 2.44 7.12 2.22
C ARG A 428 3.66 7.18 1.29
N PHE A 429 4.74 6.44 1.61
CA PHE A 429 5.99 6.44 0.86
C PHE A 429 6.41 5.04 0.45
N GLN A 430 7.49 4.93 -0.31
CA GLN A 430 7.92 3.73 -1.03
C GLN A 430 8.62 2.65 -0.17
N TYR A 431 8.83 2.83 1.12
CA TYR A 431 9.70 1.96 1.92
C TYR A 431 9.00 0.77 2.59
N THR A 432 7.68 0.64 2.44
CA THR A 432 6.87 -0.37 3.15
C THR A 432 6.61 -1.65 2.35
N TYR A 433 6.89 -1.64 1.05
CA TYR A 433 6.46 -2.69 0.11
C TYR A 433 7.10 -4.05 0.39
N GLY A 434 8.42 -4.10 0.63
CA GLY A 434 9.11 -5.35 0.91
C GLY A 434 8.74 -5.93 2.27
N SER A 435 8.71 -5.09 3.31
CA SER A 435 8.26 -5.48 4.67
C SER A 435 6.81 -5.96 4.64
N GLY A 436 5.90 -5.24 3.96
CA GLY A 436 4.51 -5.63 3.80
C GLY A 436 4.33 -6.98 3.11
N ALA A 437 5.11 -7.26 2.06
CA ALA A 437 5.07 -8.56 1.37
C ALA A 437 5.39 -9.73 2.31
N LEU A 438 6.42 -9.57 3.15
CA LEU A 438 6.80 -10.59 4.14
C LEU A 438 5.78 -10.72 5.28
N LEU A 439 5.14 -9.62 5.68
CA LEU A 439 4.02 -9.65 6.63
C LEU A 439 2.84 -10.45 6.07
N PHE A 440 2.46 -10.25 4.80
CA PHE A 440 1.41 -11.06 4.16
C PHE A 440 1.81 -12.52 4.05
N TYR A 441 3.07 -12.82 3.73
CA TYR A 441 3.54 -14.20 3.72
C TYR A 441 3.45 -14.83 5.12
N ALA A 442 3.92 -14.16 6.16
CA ALA A 442 3.80 -14.60 7.55
C ALA A 442 2.33 -14.80 7.97
N ALA A 443 1.44 -13.87 7.57
CA ALA A 443 0.01 -13.99 7.84
C ALA A 443 -0.60 -15.26 7.19
N VAL A 444 -0.27 -15.56 5.94
CA VAL A 444 -0.74 -16.79 5.25
C VAL A 444 -0.22 -18.05 5.95
N LEU A 445 1.04 -18.04 6.38
CA LEU A 445 1.64 -19.16 7.13
C LEU A 445 0.89 -19.43 8.43
N ASN A 446 0.65 -18.38 9.21
CA ASN A 446 0.02 -18.50 10.53
C ASN A 446 -1.47 -18.80 10.40
N LEU A 447 -2.15 -18.20 9.42
CA LEU A 447 -3.56 -18.43 9.13
C LEU A 447 -3.84 -19.90 8.81
N SER A 448 -2.92 -20.57 8.09
CA SER A 448 -3.06 -22.00 7.76
C SER A 448 -2.93 -22.95 8.97
N ASP A 449 -2.34 -22.46 10.07
CA ASP A 449 -2.21 -23.23 11.32
C ASP A 449 -3.39 -23.00 12.28
N LEU A 450 -4.29 -22.06 11.97
CA LEU A 450 -5.46 -21.74 12.78
C LEU A 450 -6.68 -22.58 12.38
N PRO A 451 -7.62 -22.85 13.31
CA PRO A 451 -8.93 -23.39 12.95
C PRO A 451 -9.63 -22.50 11.92
N ALA A 452 -10.25 -23.11 10.89
CA ALA A 452 -10.86 -22.38 9.77
C ALA A 452 -11.85 -21.29 10.21
N GLN A 453 -12.62 -21.52 11.27
CA GLN A 453 -13.56 -20.56 11.84
C GLN A 453 -12.84 -19.36 12.46
N THR A 454 -11.75 -19.60 13.18
CA THR A 454 -10.92 -18.54 13.78
C THR A 454 -10.29 -17.69 12.68
N GLY A 455 -9.68 -18.33 11.69
CA GLY A 455 -9.09 -17.65 10.53
C GLY A 455 -10.11 -16.80 9.77
N TYR A 456 -11.32 -17.31 9.56
CA TYR A 456 -12.41 -16.58 8.93
C TYR A 456 -12.78 -15.31 9.72
N ARG A 457 -12.98 -15.42 11.04
CA ARG A 457 -13.33 -14.28 11.91
C ARG A 457 -12.24 -13.22 11.93
N LEU A 458 -10.98 -13.63 12.04
CA LEU A 458 -9.85 -12.74 11.99
C LEU A 458 -9.77 -11.99 10.64
N LEU A 459 -9.96 -12.70 9.52
CA LEU A 459 -9.91 -12.05 8.22
C LEU A 459 -11.13 -11.15 7.93
N CYS A 460 -12.30 -11.43 8.50
CA CYS A 460 -13.41 -10.46 8.46
C CYS A 460 -13.00 -9.13 9.11
N GLY A 461 -12.40 -9.19 10.30
CA GLY A 461 -11.91 -8.01 10.99
C GLY A 461 -10.73 -7.34 10.28
N ALA A 462 -9.77 -8.12 9.79
CA ALA A 462 -8.60 -7.64 9.05
C ALA A 462 -9.01 -6.90 7.77
N SER A 463 -9.92 -7.49 6.98
CA SER A 463 -10.43 -6.85 5.76
C SER A 463 -11.19 -5.56 6.06
N ALA A 464 -11.99 -5.54 7.13
CA ALA A 464 -12.69 -4.32 7.55
C ALA A 464 -11.70 -3.23 7.99
N ALA A 465 -10.69 -3.59 8.79
CA ALA A 465 -9.64 -2.65 9.22
C ALA A 465 -8.82 -2.14 8.03
N ALA A 466 -8.43 -3.02 7.10
CA ALA A 466 -7.71 -2.63 5.89
C ALA A 466 -8.52 -1.65 5.03
N LEU A 467 -9.81 -1.95 4.79
CA LEU A 467 -10.70 -1.08 4.02
C LEU A 467 -10.92 0.28 4.68
N LEU A 468 -11.06 0.34 6.01
CA LEU A 468 -11.22 1.61 6.73
C LEU A 468 -9.95 2.46 6.69
N LEU A 469 -8.78 1.84 6.86
CA LEU A 469 -7.50 2.54 6.73
C LEU A 469 -7.26 2.99 5.28
N PHE A 470 -7.59 2.16 4.29
CA PHE A 470 -7.60 2.57 2.88
C PHE A 470 -8.52 3.78 2.66
N THR A 471 -9.71 3.76 3.28
CA THR A 471 -10.65 4.88 3.19
C THR A 471 -10.06 6.16 3.79
N SER A 472 -9.34 6.07 4.90
CA SER A 472 -8.67 7.21 5.53
C SER A 472 -7.47 7.73 4.73
N VAL A 473 -6.67 6.84 4.12
CA VAL A 473 -5.41 7.19 3.46
C VAL A 473 -5.61 7.54 1.99
N ASP A 474 -6.39 6.72 1.25
CA ASP A 474 -6.41 6.75 -0.21
C ASP A 474 -7.66 7.39 -0.81
N VAL A 475 -8.84 7.22 -0.17
CA VAL A 475 -10.09 7.79 -0.70
C VAL A 475 -10.08 9.33 -0.79
N PRO A 476 -9.39 10.10 0.06
CA PRO A 476 -9.29 11.56 -0.11
C PRO A 476 -8.73 11.98 -1.47
N HIS A 477 -7.90 11.17 -2.11
CA HIS A 477 -7.39 11.44 -3.46
C HIS A 477 -8.47 11.44 -4.56
N THR A 478 -9.69 10.97 -4.28
CA THR A 478 -10.82 11.08 -5.21
C THR A 478 -11.23 12.52 -5.49
N SER A 479 -10.84 13.47 -4.64
CA SER A 479 -10.99 14.91 -4.89
C SER A 479 -10.33 15.37 -6.19
N LEU A 480 -9.27 14.66 -6.64
CA LEU A 480 -8.62 14.89 -7.93
C LEU A 480 -9.57 14.79 -9.12
N ILE A 481 -10.65 14.00 -9.02
CA ILE A 481 -11.65 13.88 -10.09
C ILE A 481 -12.38 15.21 -10.29
N LEU A 482 -12.86 15.80 -9.19
CA LEU A 482 -13.56 17.09 -9.24
C LEU A 482 -12.62 18.23 -9.66
N SER A 483 -11.41 18.26 -9.10
CA SER A 483 -10.37 19.21 -9.47
C SER A 483 -10.03 19.11 -10.96
N TYR A 484 -9.89 17.89 -11.51
CA TYR A 484 -9.64 17.69 -12.93
C TYR A 484 -10.77 18.25 -13.82
N CYS A 485 -12.01 18.06 -13.44
CA CYS A 485 -13.16 18.58 -14.19
C CYS A 485 -13.21 20.12 -14.17
N SER A 486 -12.91 20.73 -13.02
CA SER A 486 -12.96 22.19 -12.84
C SER A 486 -11.79 22.93 -13.46
N SER A 487 -10.59 22.32 -13.55
CA SER A 487 -9.35 22.96 -14.04
C SER A 487 -9.13 22.84 -15.56
N ARG A 488 -10.12 22.45 -16.35
CA ARG A 488 -9.97 22.14 -17.78
C ARG A 488 -9.32 23.30 -18.58
N LYS A 489 -9.76 24.54 -18.37
CA LYS A 489 -9.24 25.71 -19.10
C LYS A 489 -7.78 26.00 -18.74
N THR A 490 -7.46 25.99 -17.45
CA THR A 490 -6.09 26.20 -16.95
C THR A 490 -5.14 25.13 -17.47
N ARG A 491 -5.54 23.86 -17.39
CA ARG A 491 -4.72 22.75 -17.92
C ARG A 491 -4.48 22.83 -19.44
N ALA A 492 -5.49 23.26 -20.21
CA ALA A 492 -5.32 23.46 -21.63
C ALA A 492 -4.30 24.59 -21.91
N ALA A 493 -4.42 25.72 -21.22
CA ALA A 493 -3.50 26.86 -21.39
C ALA A 493 -2.05 26.47 -21.01
N ILE A 494 -1.86 25.75 -19.89
CA ILE A 494 -0.54 25.24 -19.50
C ILE A 494 -0.01 24.25 -20.56
N GLY A 495 -0.83 23.31 -21.02
CA GLY A 495 -0.43 22.34 -22.04
C GLY A 495 -0.03 23.00 -23.36
N ASP A 496 -0.78 24.03 -23.80
CA ASP A 496 -0.47 24.78 -25.00
C ASP A 496 0.85 25.58 -24.87
N ALA A 497 1.15 26.11 -23.67
CA ALA A 497 2.40 26.76 -23.36
C ALA A 497 3.59 25.79 -23.39
N LEU A 498 3.47 24.64 -22.66
CA LEU A 498 4.53 23.64 -22.64
C LEU A 498 4.79 22.99 -24.01
N ALA A 499 3.76 22.89 -24.85
CA ALA A 499 3.90 22.36 -26.21
C ALA A 499 4.76 23.24 -27.14
N GLN A 500 4.99 24.51 -26.79
CA GLN A 500 5.83 25.43 -27.56
C GLN A 500 7.32 25.20 -27.27
N ILE A 501 7.68 24.49 -26.21
CA ILE A 501 9.07 24.20 -25.83
C ILE A 501 9.62 23.10 -26.75
N PRO A 502 10.69 23.37 -27.54
CA PRO A 502 11.34 22.34 -28.34
C PRO A 502 11.93 21.23 -27.48
N SER A 503 11.98 20.02 -28.03
CA SER A 503 12.54 18.86 -27.29
C SER A 503 14.06 18.90 -27.11
N ASP A 504 14.75 19.69 -27.96
CA ASP A 504 16.20 19.92 -27.93
C ASP A 504 16.59 21.15 -27.09
N ALA A 505 15.63 21.84 -26.49
CA ALA A 505 15.91 23.00 -25.64
C ALA A 505 16.47 22.53 -24.27
N SER A 506 17.38 23.34 -23.73
CA SER A 506 17.78 23.30 -22.31
C SER A 506 16.78 24.09 -21.50
N VAL A 507 16.13 23.46 -20.55
CA VAL A 507 14.99 24.04 -19.83
C VAL A 507 15.20 24.00 -18.33
N ALA A 508 14.92 25.11 -17.63
CA ALA A 508 14.66 25.11 -16.20
C ALA A 508 13.17 25.35 -15.96
N ALA A 509 12.56 24.50 -15.17
CA ALA A 509 11.12 24.53 -14.92
C ALA A 509 10.79 24.42 -13.44
N ASP A 510 9.61 24.94 -13.06
CA ASP A 510 9.05 24.64 -11.74
C ASP A 510 8.91 23.13 -11.54
N THR A 511 9.07 22.69 -10.29
CA THR A 511 9.05 21.27 -9.88
C THR A 511 7.89 20.47 -10.49
N PHE A 512 6.73 21.10 -10.68
CA PHE A 512 5.53 20.42 -11.20
C PHE A 512 5.50 20.27 -12.73
N PHE A 513 6.38 20.98 -13.45
CA PHE A 513 6.46 20.88 -14.91
C PHE A 513 7.57 19.96 -15.40
N VAL A 514 8.56 19.66 -14.56
CA VAL A 514 9.71 18.80 -14.92
C VAL A 514 9.26 17.47 -15.52
N ALA A 515 8.32 16.76 -14.90
CA ALA A 515 7.83 15.47 -15.42
C ALA A 515 7.11 15.61 -16.79
N HIS A 516 6.54 16.79 -17.12
CA HIS A 516 5.89 17.07 -18.40
C HIS A 516 6.88 17.44 -19.51
N LEU A 517 8.04 17.95 -19.12
CA LEU A 517 9.15 18.32 -20.00
C LEU A 517 10.25 17.25 -20.03
N ALA A 518 9.99 16.08 -19.49
CA ALA A 518 10.94 14.96 -19.39
C ALA A 518 11.52 14.49 -20.75
N LYS A 519 10.91 14.90 -21.88
CA LYS A 519 11.41 14.69 -23.24
C LYS A 519 12.58 15.59 -23.64
N CYS A 520 12.84 16.67 -22.88
CA CYS A 520 13.98 17.55 -23.12
C CYS A 520 15.26 16.88 -22.62
N ASP A 521 16.33 16.97 -23.41
CA ASP A 521 17.61 16.33 -23.09
C ASP A 521 18.22 16.91 -21.81
N LEU A 522 18.08 18.23 -21.63
CA LEU A 522 18.53 18.94 -20.43
C LEU A 522 17.35 19.64 -19.77
N ILE A 523 16.94 19.12 -18.62
CA ILE A 523 15.90 19.73 -17.80
C ILE A 523 16.38 19.84 -16.36
N PHE A 524 16.20 21.02 -15.76
CA PHE A 524 16.60 21.34 -14.39
C PHE A 524 15.39 21.87 -13.60
N GLU A 525 15.44 21.78 -12.28
CA GLU A 525 14.44 22.42 -11.43
C GLU A 525 14.80 23.89 -11.22
N TYR A 526 13.83 24.80 -11.37
CA TYR A 526 14.07 26.25 -11.36
C TYR A 526 14.67 26.75 -10.03
N SER A 527 14.29 26.17 -8.88
CA SER A 527 14.83 26.55 -7.57
C SER A 527 16.35 26.34 -7.47
N SER A 528 16.85 25.38 -8.22
CA SER A 528 18.25 24.97 -8.23
C SER A 528 19.06 25.72 -9.31
N ALA A 529 18.39 26.13 -10.39
CA ALA A 529 19.03 26.80 -11.50
C ALA A 529 19.61 28.18 -11.13
N ASN A 530 19.14 28.82 -10.06
CA ASN A 530 19.66 30.09 -9.57
C ASN A 530 21.12 30.05 -9.07
N GLU A 531 21.66 28.85 -8.80
CA GLU A 531 23.04 28.63 -8.36
C GLU A 531 24.00 28.28 -9.52
N MET A 532 23.47 28.13 -10.77
CA MET A 532 24.28 27.76 -11.93
C MET A 532 24.73 28.98 -12.73
N GLU A 533 26.04 29.21 -12.78
CA GLU A 533 26.66 30.36 -13.44
C GLU A 533 26.47 30.42 -14.98
N TYR A 534 26.05 29.33 -15.66
CA TYR A 534 26.00 29.25 -17.13
C TYR A 534 24.90 28.32 -17.64
N ILE A 535 23.62 28.70 -17.51
CA ILE A 535 22.55 28.08 -18.30
C ILE A 535 21.75 29.18 -18.98
N GLU A 536 21.85 29.24 -20.31
CA GLU A 536 20.90 30.02 -21.11
C GLU A 536 19.55 29.30 -21.03
N PHE A 537 18.56 29.98 -20.45
CA PHE A 537 17.19 29.49 -20.43
C PHE A 537 16.48 29.99 -21.68
N ASP A 538 16.06 29.09 -22.55
CA ASP A 538 15.22 29.41 -23.67
C ASP A 538 13.82 29.88 -23.21
N LEU A 539 13.32 29.35 -22.08
CA LEU A 539 12.01 29.71 -21.51
C LEU A 539 11.96 29.44 -19.99
N LEU A 540 11.51 30.44 -19.24
CA LEU A 540 11.17 30.35 -17.82
C LEU A 540 9.65 30.21 -17.66
N PHE A 541 9.21 29.11 -17.03
CA PHE A 541 7.84 28.93 -16.61
C PHE A 541 7.80 28.86 -15.08
N GLY A 542 7.22 29.86 -14.45
CA GLY A 542 6.96 29.94 -13.01
C GLY A 542 5.50 29.76 -12.67
#